data_9490fe2ee114e857c0bcfe913a5792fe
#
_entry.id   9490fe2ee114e857c0bcfe913a5792fe
#
_cell.length_a   1.000
_cell.length_b   1.000
_cell.length_c   1.000
_cell.angle_alpha   90.00
_cell.angle_beta   90.00
_cell.angle_gamma   90.00
#
_symmetry.space_group_name_H-M   'P 1'
#
loop_
_entity.id
_entity.type
_entity.pdbx_description
1 polymer ?
#
loop_
_entity_poly.entity_id
_entity_poly.type
_entity_poly.pdbx_seq_one_letter_code
_entity_poly.pdbx_strand_id
1 'polypeptide(L)'
;LNQSPLAALRALPAQRSADVEAGLSWSIAGSISNHFTVQESDSGSLFLDGQSDVLSVAFRYGFLENWDVEVTVPWRHHSGGFTDKLITDWHKLFSLPNADRDLYPVDDLHYRLSLPGHQKKFDEPAFGIGDVQISMNRRLLVIDGGQLSVGAGAKTPTGKAADWLGSGATDYYALMRFTGQQLNGWPVYWHGQLGTTFAGRSELLGETQKRTLWFAGLAAEWMFSPRWSALFQYDAHSALLSADLAALSRPTGMLSMA
;
A
#
# COMPACT_ATOMS: atom_id res chain seq x y z
N LEU A 1 4.67 -0.74 -0.17
CA LEU A 1 3.28 -0.73 0.31
C LEU A 1 2.67 -2.12 0.24
N ASN A 2 1.87 -2.46 1.26
CA ASN A 2 1.11 -3.70 1.26
C ASN A 2 0.03 -3.65 0.17
N GLN A 3 0.16 -4.50 -0.86
CA GLN A 3 -0.74 -4.58 -2.00
C GLN A 3 -1.88 -5.59 -1.80
N SER A 4 -1.95 -6.26 -0.64
CA SER A 4 -3.10 -7.12 -0.31
C SER A 4 -4.42 -6.37 -0.56
N PRO A 5 -5.43 -6.98 -1.19
CA PRO A 5 -6.67 -6.30 -1.57
C PRO A 5 -7.35 -5.54 -0.43
N LEU A 6 -7.23 -6.03 0.80
CA LEU A 6 -7.83 -5.39 1.97
C LEU A 6 -6.96 -4.29 2.59
N ALA A 7 -5.62 -4.47 2.60
CA ALA A 7 -4.69 -3.46 3.11
C ALA A 7 -4.59 -2.25 2.17
N ALA A 8 -4.57 -2.50 0.86
CA ALA A 8 -4.47 -1.47 -0.17
C ALA A 8 -5.70 -0.53 -0.23
N LEU A 9 -6.80 -0.89 0.44
CA LEU A 9 -7.99 -0.04 0.58
C LEU A 9 -7.90 0.93 1.77
N ARG A 10 -6.82 0.89 2.57
CA ARG A 10 -6.60 1.82 3.66
C ARG A 10 -5.74 2.99 3.21
N ALA A 11 -5.92 4.13 3.88
CA ALA A 11 -5.05 5.29 3.69
C ALA A 11 -3.69 5.02 4.34
N LEU A 12 -2.87 4.21 3.67
CA LEU A 12 -1.47 3.96 3.99
C LEU A 12 -0.64 4.64 2.88
N PRO A 13 -0.21 5.92 3.07
CA PRO A 13 0.48 6.67 2.03
C PRO A 13 1.79 5.99 1.61
N ALA A 14 2.08 6.02 0.31
CA ALA A 14 3.37 5.57 -0.20
C ALA A 14 4.51 6.37 0.42
N GLN A 15 5.62 5.69 0.70
CA GLN A 15 6.84 6.38 1.10
C GLN A 15 7.36 7.23 -0.05
N ARG A 16 7.78 8.45 0.26
CA ARG A 16 8.45 9.36 -0.66
C ARG A 16 9.41 10.26 0.12
N SER A 17 10.20 11.04 -0.61
CA SER A 17 11.07 12.05 0.01
C SER A 17 10.27 13.07 0.83
N ALA A 18 10.96 13.74 1.76
CA ALA A 18 10.42 14.86 2.53
C ALA A 18 10.39 16.18 1.72
N ASP A 19 10.82 16.13 0.46
CA ASP A 19 10.88 17.30 -0.42
C ASP A 19 9.49 17.87 -0.66
N VAL A 20 9.41 19.19 -0.62
CA VAL A 20 8.29 19.98 -1.12
C VAL A 20 8.72 20.59 -2.44
N GLU A 21 8.10 20.13 -3.51
CA GLU A 21 8.41 20.59 -4.86
C GLU A 21 7.73 21.93 -5.14
N ALA A 22 8.43 22.82 -5.85
CA ALA A 22 7.83 24.05 -6.36
C ALA A 22 7.15 23.80 -7.71
N GLY A 23 5.98 24.41 -7.93
CA GLY A 23 5.23 24.26 -9.18
C GLY A 23 4.49 22.94 -9.29
N LEU A 24 4.10 22.60 -10.53
CA LEU A 24 3.33 21.39 -10.84
C LEU A 24 4.26 20.25 -11.25
N SER A 25 4.12 19.11 -10.58
CA SER A 25 4.71 17.83 -10.98
C SER A 25 3.65 16.74 -11.05
N TRP A 26 3.95 15.67 -11.77
CA TRP A 26 3.09 14.50 -11.83
C TRP A 26 3.93 13.23 -11.92
N SER A 27 3.34 12.13 -11.47
CA SER A 27 3.95 10.81 -11.56
C SER A 27 2.92 9.74 -11.89
N ILE A 28 3.39 8.68 -12.53
CA ILE A 28 2.60 7.48 -12.82
C ILE A 28 3.34 6.30 -12.20
N ALA A 29 2.61 5.47 -11.47
CA ALA A 29 3.12 4.23 -10.90
C ALA A 29 2.17 3.09 -11.23
N GLY A 30 2.73 1.95 -11.68
CA GLY A 30 2.00 0.72 -11.94
C GLY A 30 2.47 -0.39 -11.02
N SER A 31 1.56 -1.26 -10.58
CA SER A 31 1.89 -2.49 -9.86
C SER A 31 0.99 -3.64 -10.29
N ILE A 32 1.57 -4.84 -10.33
CA ILE A 32 0.90 -6.11 -10.52
C ILE A 32 1.16 -6.93 -9.26
N SER A 33 0.12 -7.40 -8.62
CA SER A 33 0.24 -8.15 -7.35
C SER A 33 -0.62 -9.39 -7.39
N ASN A 34 0.00 -10.54 -7.26
CA ASN A 34 -0.68 -11.81 -7.10
C ASN A 34 -0.91 -12.09 -5.61
N HIS A 35 -2.07 -12.61 -5.29
CA HIS A 35 -2.52 -12.89 -3.93
C HIS A 35 -2.92 -14.35 -3.80
N PHE A 36 -2.33 -15.03 -2.82
CA PHE A 36 -2.79 -16.33 -2.40
C PHE A 36 -2.70 -16.42 -0.87
N THR A 37 -3.84 -16.50 -0.20
CA THR A 37 -3.91 -16.59 1.25
C THR A 37 -5.11 -17.44 1.65
N VAL A 38 -4.87 -18.47 2.44
CA VAL A 38 -5.91 -19.33 3.04
C VAL A 38 -5.71 -19.29 4.54
N GLN A 39 -6.70 -18.80 5.28
CA GLN A 39 -6.68 -18.76 6.74
C GLN A 39 -8.06 -19.07 7.30
N GLU A 40 -8.09 -19.91 8.31
CA GLU A 40 -9.28 -20.25 9.08
C GLU A 40 -8.98 -20.14 10.58
N SER A 41 -9.93 -19.65 11.35
CA SER A 41 -9.88 -19.57 12.80
C SER A 41 -11.29 -19.60 13.38
N ASP A 42 -11.41 -19.72 14.70
CA ASP A 42 -12.69 -19.62 15.39
C ASP A 42 -13.38 -18.25 15.22
N SER A 43 -12.63 -17.22 14.86
CA SER A 43 -13.13 -15.85 14.68
C SER A 43 -13.42 -15.49 13.23
N GLY A 44 -13.20 -16.40 12.27
CA GLY A 44 -13.50 -16.18 10.86
C GLY A 44 -12.57 -16.87 9.89
N SER A 45 -12.77 -16.59 8.61
CA SER A 45 -11.91 -17.12 7.54
C SER A 45 -11.56 -16.03 6.53
N LEU A 46 -10.38 -16.17 5.92
CA LEU A 46 -9.88 -15.36 4.82
C LEU A 46 -9.40 -16.27 3.71
N PHE A 47 -9.96 -16.10 2.52
CA PHE A 47 -9.46 -16.72 1.31
C PHE A 47 -9.26 -15.64 0.25
N LEU A 48 -8.04 -15.47 -0.20
CA LEU A 48 -7.67 -14.56 -1.29
C LEU A 48 -6.91 -15.37 -2.33
N ASP A 49 -7.46 -15.48 -3.51
CA ASP A 49 -6.82 -16.04 -4.69
C ASP A 49 -7.14 -15.14 -5.88
N GLY A 50 -6.10 -14.61 -6.54
CA GLY A 50 -6.25 -13.70 -7.67
C GLY A 50 -5.16 -12.67 -7.81
N GLN A 51 -5.35 -11.77 -8.75
CA GLN A 51 -4.41 -10.71 -9.11
C GLN A 51 -5.05 -9.33 -8.97
N SER A 52 -4.27 -8.38 -8.49
CA SER A 52 -4.63 -6.96 -8.46
C SER A 52 -3.61 -6.15 -9.24
N ASP A 53 -4.07 -5.48 -10.30
CA ASP A 53 -3.28 -4.53 -11.05
C ASP A 53 -3.70 -3.13 -10.66
N VAL A 54 -2.74 -2.25 -10.36
CA VAL A 54 -3.01 -0.87 -9.96
C VAL A 54 -2.18 0.08 -10.81
N LEU A 55 -2.85 1.05 -11.43
CA LEU A 55 -2.23 2.20 -12.04
C LEU A 55 -2.59 3.44 -11.23
N SER A 56 -1.61 4.13 -10.68
CA SER A 56 -1.81 5.36 -9.91
C SER A 56 -1.21 6.55 -10.62
N VAL A 57 -1.99 7.62 -10.76
CA VAL A 57 -1.52 8.92 -11.23
C VAL A 57 -1.58 9.90 -10.08
N ALA A 58 -0.46 10.53 -9.77
CA ALA A 58 -0.36 11.56 -8.75
C ALA A 58 -0.01 12.90 -9.37
N PHE A 59 -0.73 13.94 -8.96
CA PHE A 59 -0.47 15.34 -9.29
C PHE A 59 -0.09 16.06 -8.01
N ARG A 60 1.02 16.78 -8.03
CA ARG A 60 1.50 17.57 -6.91
C ARG A 60 1.70 19.01 -7.36
N TYR A 61 1.27 19.95 -6.52
CA TYR A 61 1.43 21.38 -6.76
C TYR A 61 1.98 22.08 -5.53
N GLY A 62 3.20 22.59 -5.66
CA GLY A 62 3.82 23.49 -4.67
C GLY A 62 3.34 24.91 -4.87
N PHE A 63 2.57 25.44 -3.92
CA PHE A 63 1.93 26.74 -4.02
C PHE A 63 2.58 27.84 -3.14
N LEU A 64 3.42 27.41 -2.16
CA LEU A 64 4.27 28.24 -1.34
C LEU A 64 5.64 27.60 -1.19
N GLU A 65 6.65 28.34 -0.73
CA GLU A 65 8.03 27.82 -0.60
C GLU A 65 8.16 26.49 0.17
N ASN A 66 7.25 26.26 1.12
CA ASN A 66 7.32 25.09 2.01
C ASN A 66 6.04 24.26 2.02
N TRP A 67 5.14 24.43 1.06
CA TRP A 67 3.86 23.74 1.03
C TRP A 67 3.58 23.12 -0.34
N ASP A 68 3.13 21.89 -0.35
CA ASP A 68 2.52 21.24 -1.51
C ASP A 68 1.18 20.59 -1.18
N VAL A 69 0.36 20.46 -2.21
CA VAL A 69 -0.84 19.63 -2.22
C VAL A 69 -0.63 18.51 -3.24
N GLU A 70 -1.10 17.31 -2.91
CA GLU A 70 -1.02 16.15 -3.80
C GLU A 70 -2.39 15.50 -3.91
N VAL A 71 -2.76 15.13 -5.13
CA VAL A 71 -3.95 14.32 -5.43
C VAL A 71 -3.48 13.07 -6.14
N THR A 72 -3.84 11.90 -5.60
CA THR A 72 -3.53 10.60 -6.19
C THR A 72 -4.82 9.89 -6.59
N VAL A 73 -4.92 9.51 -7.86
CA VAL A 73 -6.05 8.77 -8.44
C VAL A 73 -5.56 7.38 -8.83
N PRO A 74 -5.98 6.32 -8.12
CA PRO A 74 -5.69 4.95 -8.49
C PRO A 74 -6.78 4.37 -9.40
N TRP A 75 -6.40 3.67 -10.44
CA TRP A 75 -7.24 2.72 -11.17
C TRP A 75 -6.85 1.31 -10.74
N ARG A 76 -7.84 0.50 -10.45
CA ARG A 76 -7.66 -0.87 -9.97
C ARG A 76 -8.34 -1.84 -10.91
N HIS A 77 -7.70 -2.99 -11.11
CA HIS A 77 -8.27 -4.12 -11.81
C HIS A 77 -8.02 -5.37 -10.97
N HIS A 78 -9.07 -6.09 -10.66
CA HIS A 78 -9.02 -7.38 -10.01
C HIS A 78 -9.44 -8.47 -11.00
N SER A 79 -8.65 -9.54 -11.11
CA SER A 79 -8.91 -10.67 -12.01
C SER A 79 -8.24 -11.94 -11.47
N GLY A 80 -8.43 -13.07 -12.12
CA GLY A 80 -7.64 -14.26 -11.88
C GLY A 80 -6.16 -14.05 -12.25
N GLY A 81 -5.92 -13.16 -13.21
CA GLY A 81 -4.56 -12.78 -13.60
C GLY A 81 -3.93 -13.73 -14.61
N PHE A 82 -2.59 -13.71 -14.67
CA PHE A 82 -1.76 -14.49 -15.58
C PHE A 82 -0.43 -14.91 -14.93
N THR A 83 -0.24 -14.58 -13.66
CA THR A 83 1.06 -14.73 -12.99
C THR A 83 1.20 -16.03 -12.22
N ASP A 84 0.13 -16.78 -11.99
CA ASP A 84 0.13 -18.00 -11.19
C ASP A 84 1.11 -19.06 -11.72
N LYS A 85 1.06 -19.30 -13.02
CA LYS A 85 1.97 -20.27 -13.64
C LYS A 85 3.43 -19.82 -13.51
N LEU A 86 3.71 -18.53 -13.73
CA LEU A 86 5.06 -17.98 -13.59
C LEU A 86 5.59 -18.15 -12.16
N ILE A 87 4.75 -17.84 -11.16
CA ILE A 87 5.10 -17.98 -9.74
C ILE A 87 5.33 -19.45 -9.39
N THR A 88 4.45 -20.34 -9.82
CA THR A 88 4.57 -21.79 -9.55
C THR A 88 5.83 -22.38 -10.20
N ASP A 89 6.14 -22.01 -11.44
CA ASP A 89 7.34 -22.48 -12.15
C ASP A 89 8.61 -21.93 -11.47
N TRP A 90 8.58 -20.65 -10.99
CA TRP A 90 9.67 -20.06 -10.22
C TRP A 90 9.88 -20.79 -8.88
N HIS A 91 8.80 -21.07 -8.13
CA HIS A 91 8.89 -21.82 -6.87
C HIS A 91 9.47 -23.21 -7.09
N LYS A 92 9.04 -23.92 -8.13
CA LYS A 92 9.59 -25.23 -8.50
C LYS A 92 11.09 -25.16 -8.86
N LEU A 93 11.50 -24.13 -9.63
CA LEU A 93 12.90 -23.94 -10.04
C LEU A 93 13.83 -23.75 -8.83
N PHE A 94 13.38 -23.01 -7.81
CA PHE A 94 14.18 -22.70 -6.62
C PHE A 94 13.83 -23.56 -5.41
N SER A 95 13.01 -24.60 -5.57
CA SER A 95 12.54 -25.48 -4.48
C SER A 95 11.90 -24.70 -3.32
N LEU A 96 11.15 -23.65 -3.64
CA LEU A 96 10.44 -22.84 -2.66
C LEU A 96 9.07 -23.46 -2.33
N PRO A 97 8.56 -23.27 -1.08
CA PRO A 97 7.22 -23.74 -0.72
C PRO A 97 6.16 -23.03 -1.55
N ASN A 98 5.13 -23.75 -2.00
CA ASN A 98 4.04 -23.23 -2.84
C ASN A 98 2.73 -22.97 -2.07
N ALA A 99 2.74 -23.10 -0.74
CA ALA A 99 1.63 -22.80 0.18
C ALA A 99 0.29 -23.43 -0.25
N ASP A 100 0.33 -24.69 -0.71
CA ASP A 100 -0.84 -25.46 -1.18
C ASP A 100 -1.56 -24.88 -2.41
N ARG A 101 -0.96 -23.88 -3.10
CA ARG A 101 -1.52 -23.28 -4.31
C ARG A 101 -1.84 -24.32 -5.40
N ASP A 102 -1.07 -25.41 -5.48
CA ASP A 102 -1.29 -26.51 -6.43
C ASP A 102 -2.64 -27.25 -6.25
N LEU A 103 -3.33 -27.02 -5.13
CA LEU A 103 -4.66 -27.58 -4.86
C LEU A 103 -5.81 -26.71 -5.41
N TYR A 104 -5.50 -25.55 -5.93
CA TYR A 104 -6.49 -24.57 -6.42
C TYR A 104 -6.34 -24.33 -7.92
N PRO A 105 -7.41 -23.90 -8.61
CA PRO A 105 -7.34 -23.57 -10.03
C PRO A 105 -6.31 -22.46 -10.30
N VAL A 106 -5.70 -22.51 -11.49
CA VAL A 106 -4.74 -21.50 -11.96
C VAL A 106 -5.51 -20.31 -12.54
N ASP A 107 -5.02 -19.08 -12.28
CA ASP A 107 -5.58 -17.84 -12.82
C ASP A 107 -7.07 -17.63 -12.43
N ASP A 108 -7.42 -18.01 -11.22
CA ASP A 108 -8.77 -17.89 -10.67
C ASP A 108 -8.92 -16.61 -9.81
N LEU A 109 -10.17 -16.16 -9.60
CA LEU A 109 -10.47 -15.00 -8.79
C LEU A 109 -11.48 -15.36 -7.70
N HIS A 110 -10.99 -15.47 -6.47
CA HIS A 110 -11.80 -15.76 -5.30
C HIS A 110 -11.32 -14.97 -4.09
N TYR A 111 -12.00 -13.87 -3.77
CA TYR A 111 -11.78 -13.14 -2.52
C TYR A 111 -12.97 -13.38 -1.59
N ARG A 112 -12.70 -13.95 -0.43
CA ARG A 112 -13.71 -14.20 0.60
C ARG A 112 -13.18 -13.77 1.96
N LEU A 113 -13.98 -12.98 2.66
CA LEU A 113 -13.78 -12.64 4.06
C LEU A 113 -15.05 -12.99 4.83
N SER A 114 -14.92 -13.88 5.79
CA SER A 114 -15.99 -14.26 6.70
C SER A 114 -15.58 -13.90 8.12
N LEU A 115 -16.36 -13.05 8.76
CA LEU A 115 -16.21 -12.62 10.13
C LEU A 115 -17.57 -12.77 10.84
N PRO A 116 -17.66 -12.83 12.17
CA PRO A 116 -18.93 -12.92 12.88
C PRO A 116 -19.90 -11.82 12.45
N GLY A 117 -21.05 -12.21 11.90
CA GLY A 117 -22.06 -11.29 11.41
C GLY A 117 -21.70 -10.50 10.14
N HIS A 118 -20.56 -10.81 9.49
CA HIS A 118 -20.10 -10.08 8.32
C HIS A 118 -19.40 -11.00 7.31
N GLN A 119 -19.98 -11.09 6.12
CA GLN A 119 -19.41 -11.89 5.03
C GLN A 119 -19.29 -11.06 3.76
N LYS A 120 -18.14 -11.16 3.10
CA LYS A 120 -17.87 -10.54 1.80
C LYS A 120 -17.27 -11.56 0.86
N LYS A 121 -17.79 -11.55 -0.36
CA LYS A 121 -17.35 -12.40 -1.47
C LYS A 121 -17.17 -11.54 -2.71
N PHE A 122 -16.14 -11.85 -3.48
CA PHE A 122 -15.87 -11.20 -4.75
C PHE A 122 -15.16 -12.22 -5.65
N ASP A 123 -15.78 -12.59 -6.76
CA ASP A 123 -15.35 -13.64 -7.68
C ASP A 123 -15.62 -13.31 -9.16
N GLU A 124 -15.92 -12.04 -9.47
CA GLU A 124 -16.04 -11.55 -10.83
C GLU A 124 -14.99 -10.45 -11.10
N PRO A 125 -14.31 -10.47 -12.26
CA PRO A 125 -13.35 -9.42 -12.58
C PRO A 125 -13.98 -8.02 -12.53
N ALA A 126 -13.27 -7.07 -11.96
CA ALA A 126 -13.72 -5.67 -11.90
C ALA A 126 -12.58 -4.71 -12.21
N PHE A 127 -12.92 -3.63 -12.88
CA PHE A 127 -12.04 -2.52 -13.21
C PHE A 127 -12.72 -1.18 -12.91
N GLY A 128 -11.96 -0.25 -12.34
CA GLY A 128 -12.48 1.09 -12.08
C GLY A 128 -11.54 1.97 -11.26
N ILE A 129 -12.02 3.17 -10.98
CA ILE A 129 -11.31 4.10 -10.09
C ILE A 129 -11.40 3.56 -8.67
N GLY A 130 -10.27 3.58 -7.97
CA GLY A 130 -10.20 3.30 -6.54
C GLY A 130 -10.48 4.53 -5.68
N ASP A 131 -10.16 4.44 -4.40
CA ASP A 131 -10.32 5.56 -3.47
C ASP A 131 -9.26 6.64 -3.73
N VAL A 132 -9.70 7.83 -4.14
CA VAL A 132 -8.83 9.00 -4.38
C VAL A 132 -8.26 9.50 -3.06
N GLN A 133 -6.99 9.85 -3.07
CA GLN A 133 -6.29 10.44 -1.92
C GLN A 133 -5.92 11.88 -2.21
N ILE A 134 -6.10 12.73 -1.20
CA ILE A 134 -5.71 14.15 -1.23
C ILE A 134 -4.88 14.41 0.01
N SER A 135 -3.72 15.05 -0.15
CA SER A 135 -2.86 15.42 0.98
C SER A 135 -2.28 16.81 0.82
N MET A 136 -1.95 17.40 1.95
CA MET A 136 -1.19 18.63 2.07
C MET A 136 0.06 18.34 2.89
N ASN A 137 1.20 18.83 2.44
CA ASN A 137 2.48 18.62 3.10
C ASN A 137 3.17 19.96 3.33
N ARG A 138 3.93 20.04 4.42
CA ARG A 138 4.71 21.19 4.80
C ARG A 138 6.13 20.79 5.16
N ARG A 139 7.11 21.39 4.53
CA ARG A 139 8.50 21.29 4.95
C ARG A 139 8.69 22.13 6.21
N LEU A 140 9.11 21.51 7.30
CA LEU A 140 9.29 22.16 8.58
C LEU A 140 10.72 22.64 8.79
N LEU A 141 11.71 21.82 8.35
CA LEU A 141 13.10 22.03 8.68
C LEU A 141 13.98 21.56 7.53
N VAL A 142 14.98 22.36 7.21
CA VAL A 142 16.12 21.97 6.38
C VAL A 142 17.35 22.08 7.26
N ILE A 143 18.11 20.99 7.38
CA ILE A 143 19.39 20.94 8.08
C ILE A 143 20.46 20.56 7.07
N ASP A 144 21.72 20.72 7.45
CA ASP A 144 22.82 20.29 6.59
C ASP A 144 22.70 18.78 6.32
N GLY A 145 22.56 18.42 5.04
CA GLY A 145 22.38 17.03 4.59
C GLY A 145 21.00 16.41 4.82
N GLY A 146 19.96 17.18 5.18
CA GLY A 146 18.64 16.58 5.33
C GLY A 146 17.48 17.57 5.46
N GLN A 147 16.27 17.02 5.42
CA GLN A 147 15.05 17.79 5.62
C GLN A 147 13.93 16.97 6.27
N LEU A 148 13.05 17.68 6.94
CA LEU A 148 11.89 17.14 7.64
C LEU A 148 10.62 17.80 7.11
N SER A 149 9.61 17.02 6.82
CA SER A 149 8.26 17.50 6.48
C SER A 149 7.19 16.79 7.29
N VAL A 150 6.06 17.44 7.42
CA VAL A 150 4.82 16.85 7.95
C VAL A 150 3.75 16.91 6.89
N GLY A 151 2.80 16.00 6.97
CA GLY A 151 1.67 15.98 6.06
C GLY A 151 0.41 15.46 6.72
N ALA A 152 -0.71 15.87 6.17
CA ALA A 152 -2.02 15.33 6.50
C ALA A 152 -2.82 15.14 5.22
N GLY A 153 -3.71 14.15 5.22
CA GLY A 153 -4.52 13.87 4.05
C GLY A 153 -5.76 13.06 4.36
N ALA A 154 -6.54 12.87 3.33
CA ALA A 154 -7.74 12.06 3.34
C ALA A 154 -7.79 11.15 2.11
N LYS A 155 -8.30 9.95 2.32
CA LYS A 155 -8.73 9.02 1.28
C LYS A 155 -10.26 9.07 1.22
N THR A 156 -10.81 9.34 0.05
CA THR A 156 -12.26 9.47 -0.16
C THR A 156 -12.84 8.18 -0.72
N PRO A 157 -14.11 7.83 -0.42
CA PRO A 157 -14.75 6.59 -0.87
C PRO A 157 -15.25 6.69 -2.32
N THR A 158 -14.34 6.95 -3.27
CA THR A 158 -14.67 7.06 -4.70
C THR A 158 -14.70 5.72 -5.40
N GLY A 159 -13.99 4.73 -4.88
CA GLY A 159 -13.99 3.36 -5.40
C GLY A 159 -15.23 2.59 -4.96
N LYS A 160 -15.74 1.74 -5.84
CA LYS A 160 -16.89 0.89 -5.55
C LYS A 160 -16.52 -0.24 -4.59
N ALA A 161 -17.05 -0.19 -3.36
CA ALA A 161 -16.72 -1.15 -2.31
C ALA A 161 -17.18 -2.58 -2.65
N ALA A 162 -18.33 -2.73 -3.32
CA ALA A 162 -18.84 -4.04 -3.73
C ALA A 162 -17.85 -4.78 -4.66
N ASP A 163 -17.10 -4.06 -5.46
CA ASP A 163 -16.11 -4.59 -6.40
C ASP A 163 -14.68 -4.58 -5.83
N TRP A 164 -14.52 -4.33 -4.54
CA TRP A 164 -13.25 -4.22 -3.81
C TRP A 164 -12.29 -3.15 -4.38
N LEU A 165 -12.81 -2.19 -5.16
CA LEU A 165 -12.04 -1.07 -5.71
C LEU A 165 -11.81 0.04 -4.68
N GLY A 166 -12.67 0.14 -3.67
CA GLY A 166 -12.61 1.09 -2.57
C GLY A 166 -13.11 0.50 -1.25
N SER A 167 -12.90 1.21 -0.16
CA SER A 167 -13.31 0.76 1.18
C SER A 167 -14.75 1.10 1.56
N GLY A 168 -15.41 1.98 0.78
CA GLY A 168 -16.71 2.56 1.14
C GLY A 168 -16.65 3.60 2.27
N ALA A 169 -15.43 4.01 2.69
CA ALA A 169 -15.28 4.92 3.81
C ALA A 169 -14.15 5.93 3.61
N THR A 170 -14.28 7.10 4.22
CA THR A 170 -13.20 8.09 4.29
C THR A 170 -12.23 7.73 5.40
N ASP A 171 -10.94 7.70 5.08
CA ASP A 171 -9.87 7.58 6.05
C ASP A 171 -9.12 8.92 6.09
N TYR A 172 -8.67 9.35 7.27
CA TYR A 172 -7.78 10.50 7.46
C TYR A 172 -6.43 10.03 7.94
N TYR A 173 -5.36 10.73 7.58
CA TYR A 173 -4.03 10.41 8.07
C TYR A 173 -3.19 11.65 8.35
N ALA A 174 -2.23 11.49 9.24
CA ALA A 174 -1.16 12.45 9.48
C ALA A 174 0.17 11.70 9.50
N LEU A 175 1.21 12.36 9.01
CA LEU A 175 2.54 11.75 8.88
C LEU A 175 3.66 12.77 9.01
N MET A 176 4.84 12.23 9.28
CA MET A 176 6.12 12.93 9.23
C MET A 176 7.04 12.19 8.25
N ARG A 177 7.81 12.93 7.47
CA ARG A 177 8.81 12.39 6.55
C ARG A 177 10.17 13.03 6.81
N PHE A 178 11.18 12.22 6.66
CA PHE A 178 12.58 12.63 6.71
C PHE A 178 13.28 12.20 5.42
N THR A 179 14.13 13.07 4.89
CA THR A 179 15.08 12.74 3.82
C THR A 179 16.45 13.22 4.25
N GLY A 180 17.41 12.34 4.22
CA GLY A 180 18.83 12.64 4.50
C GLY A 180 19.69 12.33 3.29
N GLN A 181 20.74 13.11 3.12
CA GLN A 181 21.70 12.96 2.04
C GLN A 181 23.06 12.54 2.58
N GLN A 182 23.79 11.74 1.80
CA GLN A 182 25.22 11.46 1.96
C GLN A 182 25.69 11.22 3.40
N LEU A 183 25.44 10.05 3.93
CA LEU A 183 26.08 9.63 5.18
C LEU A 183 27.58 9.38 4.94
N ASN A 184 28.42 10.18 5.58
CA ASN A 184 29.90 10.06 5.55
C ASN A 184 30.53 10.06 4.12
N GLY A 185 29.97 10.84 3.18
CA GLY A 185 30.48 10.92 1.81
C GLY A 185 30.07 9.76 0.89
N TRP A 186 29.28 8.81 1.37
CA TRP A 186 28.71 7.76 0.55
C TRP A 186 27.50 8.30 -0.23
N PRO A 187 27.34 7.98 -1.52
CA PRO A 187 26.21 8.45 -2.33
C PRO A 187 24.93 7.69 -1.99
N VAL A 188 24.52 7.73 -0.72
CA VAL A 188 23.33 7.08 -0.20
C VAL A 188 22.38 8.15 0.33
N TYR A 189 21.14 8.12 -0.18
CA TYR A 189 20.03 8.93 0.30
C TYR A 189 19.14 8.09 1.20
N TRP A 190 18.70 8.67 2.32
CA TRP A 190 17.85 7.99 3.29
C TRP A 190 16.50 8.65 3.32
N HIS A 191 15.46 7.86 3.31
CA HIS A 191 14.09 8.32 3.45
C HIS A 191 13.42 7.58 4.61
N GLY A 192 12.67 8.32 5.38
CA GLY A 192 11.86 7.76 6.45
C GLY A 192 10.48 8.37 6.48
N GLN A 193 9.48 7.57 6.86
CA GLN A 193 8.17 8.10 7.20
C GLN A 193 7.60 7.38 8.41
N LEU A 194 6.80 8.12 9.18
CA LEU A 194 6.01 7.61 10.29
C LEU A 194 4.69 8.33 10.30
N GLY A 195 3.60 7.62 10.51
CA GLY A 195 2.29 8.23 10.54
C GLY A 195 1.22 7.39 11.20
N THR A 196 0.04 7.98 11.26
CA THR A 196 -1.17 7.35 11.77
C THR A 196 -2.32 7.59 10.80
N THR A 197 -3.18 6.57 10.66
CA THR A 197 -4.43 6.65 9.91
C THR A 197 -5.60 6.45 10.86
N PHE A 198 -6.58 7.33 10.75
CA PHE A 198 -7.89 7.23 11.39
C PHE A 198 -8.87 6.71 10.34
N ALA A 199 -9.10 5.41 10.37
CA ALA A 199 -9.87 4.71 9.35
C ALA A 199 -11.38 4.87 9.54
N GLY A 200 -12.09 5.19 8.47
CA GLY A 200 -13.53 5.13 8.39
C GLY A 200 -14.07 3.70 8.54
N ARG A 201 -15.36 3.52 8.78
CA ARG A 201 -15.97 2.19 8.81
C ARG A 201 -16.06 1.63 7.40
N SER A 202 -15.20 0.66 7.10
CA SER A 202 -15.21 0.01 5.79
C SER A 202 -16.39 -0.93 5.65
N GLU A 203 -17.02 -0.90 4.50
CA GLU A 203 -18.04 -1.87 4.14
C GLU A 203 -17.49 -3.31 3.98
N LEU A 204 -16.18 -3.45 3.82
CA LEU A 204 -15.52 -4.73 3.59
C LEU A 204 -15.04 -5.41 4.89
N LEU A 205 -14.65 -4.65 5.93
CA LEU A 205 -14.01 -5.20 7.12
C LEU A 205 -14.92 -5.34 8.34
N GLY A 206 -16.13 -4.80 8.29
CA GLY A 206 -17.12 -4.93 9.36
C GLY A 206 -16.69 -4.28 10.70
N GLU A 207 -17.28 -4.72 11.79
CA GLU A 207 -17.10 -4.14 13.14
C GLU A 207 -15.77 -4.50 13.79
N THR A 208 -15.10 -5.58 13.36
CA THR A 208 -13.79 -6.00 13.90
C THR A 208 -12.62 -5.17 13.39
N GLN A 209 -12.89 -4.24 12.53
CA GLN A 209 -11.92 -3.32 11.97
C GLN A 209 -11.27 -2.43 13.04
N LYS A 210 -9.95 -2.31 13.01
CA LYS A 210 -9.23 -1.29 13.78
C LYS A 210 -9.41 0.09 13.15
N ARG A 211 -9.69 1.08 14.00
CA ARG A 211 -9.98 2.45 13.57
C ARG A 211 -8.74 3.34 13.57
N THR A 212 -7.74 3.00 14.33
CA THR A 212 -6.46 3.72 14.37
C THR A 212 -5.35 2.75 13.95
N LEU A 213 -4.63 3.14 12.91
CA LEU A 213 -3.54 2.36 12.34
C LEU A 213 -2.28 3.22 12.39
N TRP A 214 -1.14 2.64 12.77
CA TRP A 214 0.15 3.28 12.51
C TRP A 214 0.75 2.69 11.24
N PHE A 215 1.57 3.48 10.57
CA PHE A 215 2.43 3.03 9.48
C PHE A 215 3.82 3.68 9.59
N ALA A 216 4.82 2.98 9.11
CA ALA A 216 6.19 3.44 9.07
C ALA A 216 6.89 2.92 7.82
N GLY A 217 7.91 3.62 7.37
CA GLY A 217 8.73 3.19 6.26
C GLY A 217 10.15 3.75 6.39
N LEU A 218 11.12 2.96 5.93
CA LEU A 218 12.52 3.36 5.78
C LEU A 218 12.98 2.96 4.39
N ALA A 219 13.74 3.82 3.72
CA ALA A 219 14.37 3.48 2.46
C ALA A 219 15.78 4.02 2.40
N ALA A 220 16.63 3.30 1.65
CA ALA A 220 17.98 3.70 1.30
C ALA A 220 18.13 3.62 -0.21
N GLU A 221 18.46 4.73 -0.84
CA GLU A 221 18.76 4.81 -2.26
C GLU A 221 20.27 4.99 -2.43
N TRP A 222 20.91 4.01 -3.03
CA TRP A 222 22.34 4.05 -3.33
C TRP A 222 22.57 4.43 -4.80
N MET A 223 23.09 5.64 -5.03
CA MET A 223 23.47 6.12 -6.34
C MET A 223 24.90 5.64 -6.69
N PHE A 224 25.02 4.49 -7.33
CA PHE A 224 26.30 3.94 -7.72
C PHE A 224 26.84 4.50 -9.07
N SER A 225 26.02 5.26 -9.80
CA SER A 225 26.43 6.03 -10.95
C SER A 225 25.48 7.23 -11.18
N PRO A 226 25.85 8.21 -12.05
CA PRO A 226 24.94 9.33 -12.38
C PRO A 226 23.63 8.94 -13.09
N ARG A 227 23.49 7.68 -13.49
CA ARG A 227 22.31 7.18 -14.23
C ARG A 227 21.61 6.01 -13.57
N TRP A 228 22.22 5.43 -12.52
CA TRP A 228 21.72 4.22 -11.92
C TRP A 228 21.77 4.32 -10.39
N SER A 229 20.67 3.95 -9.78
CA SER A 229 20.57 3.78 -8.33
C SER A 229 19.94 2.44 -8.00
N ALA A 230 20.15 1.97 -6.79
CA ALA A 230 19.42 0.86 -6.21
C ALA A 230 18.66 1.37 -4.98
N LEU A 231 17.38 1.09 -4.93
CA LEU A 231 16.50 1.45 -3.81
C LEU A 231 16.16 0.21 -3.00
N PHE A 232 16.40 0.28 -1.70
CA PHE A 232 15.97 -0.71 -0.71
C PHE A 232 14.96 -0.03 0.21
N GLN A 233 13.78 -0.62 0.36
CA GLN A 233 12.70 -0.04 1.13
C GLN A 233 12.07 -1.08 2.05
N TYR A 234 11.80 -0.70 3.29
CA TYR A 234 11.01 -1.45 4.24
C TYR A 234 9.81 -0.62 4.67
N ASP A 235 8.61 -1.16 4.47
CA ASP A 235 7.34 -0.59 4.93
C ASP A 235 6.72 -1.49 5.99
N ALA A 236 6.09 -0.89 6.99
CA ALA A 236 5.35 -1.61 8.01
C ALA A 236 4.06 -0.86 8.39
N HIS A 237 3.05 -1.61 8.81
CA HIS A 237 1.83 -1.06 9.36
C HIS A 237 1.25 -1.96 10.45
N SER A 238 0.39 -1.38 11.28
CA SER A 238 -0.33 -2.10 12.32
C SER A 238 -1.36 -3.08 11.72
N ALA A 239 -1.83 -3.98 12.57
CA ALA A 239 -2.96 -4.85 12.26
C ALA A 239 -4.20 -4.06 11.79
N LEU A 240 -4.94 -4.62 10.83
CA LEU A 240 -6.16 -4.02 10.26
C LEU A 240 -7.42 -4.44 11.03
N LEU A 241 -7.41 -5.65 11.60
CA LEU A 241 -8.52 -6.26 12.32
C LEU A 241 -8.15 -6.64 13.76
N SER A 242 -9.18 -6.82 14.57
CA SER A 242 -9.08 -7.43 15.91
C SER A 242 -9.43 -8.92 15.91
N ALA A 243 -9.95 -9.47 14.80
CA ALA A 243 -10.25 -10.90 14.64
C ALA A 243 -8.94 -11.71 14.51
N ASP A 244 -8.94 -12.97 14.91
CA ASP A 244 -7.75 -13.83 14.83
C ASP A 244 -7.54 -14.39 13.41
N LEU A 245 -7.21 -13.51 12.48
CA LEU A 245 -6.79 -13.81 11.12
C LEU A 245 -5.40 -13.21 10.92
N ALA A 246 -4.36 -14.03 11.00
CA ALA A 246 -2.96 -13.60 11.10
C ALA A 246 -2.55 -12.57 10.02
N ALA A 247 -3.02 -12.73 8.78
CA ALA A 247 -2.74 -11.80 7.68
C ALA A 247 -3.29 -10.37 7.91
N LEU A 248 -4.31 -10.20 8.76
CA LEU A 248 -4.99 -8.93 8.99
C LEU A 248 -4.88 -8.46 10.44
N SER A 249 -4.64 -9.38 11.39
CA SER A 249 -4.63 -9.12 12.83
C SER A 249 -3.25 -8.88 13.42
N ARG A 250 -2.20 -9.01 12.63
CA ARG A 250 -0.81 -8.77 13.04
C ARG A 250 -0.23 -7.57 12.29
N PRO A 251 0.75 -6.87 12.88
CA PRO A 251 1.55 -5.92 12.15
C PRO A 251 2.24 -6.62 10.96
N THR A 252 2.25 -5.96 9.82
CA THR A 252 2.81 -6.50 8.58
C THR A 252 3.98 -5.63 8.16
N GLY A 253 5.08 -6.27 7.77
CA GLY A 253 6.25 -5.63 7.17
C GLY A 253 6.51 -6.16 5.77
N MET A 254 6.97 -5.29 4.87
CA MET A 254 7.34 -5.61 3.49
C MET A 254 8.71 -5.04 3.17
N LEU A 255 9.57 -5.86 2.59
CA LEU A 255 10.84 -5.45 2.01
C LEU A 255 10.69 -5.37 0.49
N SER A 256 11.15 -4.28 -0.11
CA SER A 256 11.14 -4.05 -1.55
C SER A 256 12.51 -3.62 -2.02
N MET A 257 12.82 -3.91 -3.29
CA MET A 257 14.04 -3.50 -3.96
C MET A 257 13.70 -3.07 -5.39
N ALA A 258 14.31 -1.98 -5.84
CA ALA A 258 14.17 -1.47 -7.20
C ALA A 258 15.51 -0.96 -7.75
#